data_fdf64cb6e05580c35b7ef2892b892bd7
#
_entry.id   fdf64cb6e05580c35b7ef2892b892bd7
#
_cell.length_a   1.000
_cell.length_b   1.000
_cell.length_c   1.000
_cell.angle_alpha   90.00
_cell.angle_beta   90.00
_cell.angle_gamma   90.00
#
_symmetry.space_group_name_H-M   'P 1'
#
loop_
_entity.id
_entity.type
_entity.pdbx_description
1 polymer ?
#
loop_
_entity_poly.entity_id
_entity_poly.type
_entity_poly.pdbx_seq_one_letter_code
_entity_poly.pdbx_strand_id
1 'polypeptide(L)'
;MKALLKKFEEKEPEVVFHWQDAETEAEGWAVINSLRGGAAGGGTRMRKGLDKNEVLSLAKTMEVKFSVAGPAIGGAKSGINFDPLDPRKKGVLERWFKAVFPLLKNYYGTGGDLNVDEIHDVIPMTEACGLWHPQEGVFNGHFKPTEAEKISRVGQLRQGVIKIIEDLNFTPALDKKYTVA
;
A
#
# COMPACT_ATOMS: atom_id res chain seq x y z
N MET A 1 16.21 -14.84 21.92
CA MET A 1 15.66 -14.79 20.56
C MET A 1 14.26 -15.40 20.47
N LYS A 2 14.02 -16.69 20.83
CA LYS A 2 12.68 -17.31 20.78
C LYS A 2 11.58 -16.55 21.52
N ALA A 3 11.86 -16.02 22.73
CA ALA A 3 10.90 -15.25 23.51
C ALA A 3 10.50 -13.91 22.84
N LEU A 4 11.44 -13.24 22.15
CA LEU A 4 11.16 -12.01 21.41
C LEU A 4 10.30 -12.29 20.15
N LEU A 5 10.58 -13.38 19.44
CA LEU A 5 9.78 -13.79 18.30
C LEU A 5 8.35 -14.11 18.74
N LYS A 6 8.19 -14.89 19.81
CA LYS A 6 6.87 -15.21 20.38
C LYS A 6 6.10 -13.93 20.76
N LYS A 7 6.75 -12.97 21.44
CA LYS A 7 6.15 -11.69 21.79
C LYS A 7 5.71 -10.88 20.55
N PHE A 8 6.49 -10.94 19.47
CA PHE A 8 6.14 -10.29 18.22
C PHE A 8 4.96 -10.98 17.54
N GLU A 9 4.95 -12.31 17.50
CA GLU A 9 3.86 -13.10 16.92
C GLU A 9 2.54 -12.91 17.67
N GLU A 10 2.58 -12.81 19.00
CA GLU A 10 1.41 -12.61 19.86
C GLU A 10 0.95 -11.16 19.96
N LYS A 11 1.73 -10.20 19.41
CA LYS A 11 1.35 -8.77 19.42
C LYS A 11 0.09 -8.53 18.60
N GLU A 12 -0.91 -7.90 19.22
CA GLU A 12 -2.09 -7.41 18.52
C GLU A 12 -1.72 -6.25 17.58
N PRO A 13 -2.37 -6.12 16.42
CA PRO A 13 -2.17 -5.00 15.53
C PRO A 13 -2.69 -3.69 16.15
N GLU A 14 -2.05 -2.58 15.81
CA GLU A 14 -2.49 -1.26 16.31
C GLU A 14 -3.78 -0.77 15.64
N VAL A 15 -4.03 -1.17 14.38
CA VAL A 15 -5.27 -0.82 13.68
C VAL A 15 -5.78 -2.03 12.89
N VAL A 16 -7.07 -2.28 13.01
CA VAL A 16 -7.82 -3.18 12.14
C VAL A 16 -9.01 -2.41 11.58
N PHE A 17 -8.98 -2.17 10.29
CA PHE A 17 -10.10 -1.64 9.54
C PHE A 17 -10.81 -2.79 8.83
N HIS A 18 -12.12 -2.89 9.00
CA HIS A 18 -12.96 -3.90 8.38
C HIS A 18 -14.03 -3.22 7.53
N TRP A 19 -14.23 -3.73 6.32
CA TRP A 19 -15.16 -3.18 5.35
C TRP A 19 -15.97 -4.29 4.71
N GLN A 20 -17.25 -4.00 4.49
CA GLN A 20 -18.15 -4.83 3.68
C GLN A 20 -18.66 -3.97 2.52
N ASP A 21 -18.63 -4.53 1.32
CA ASP A 21 -19.10 -3.84 0.15
C ASP A 21 -20.64 -3.73 0.15
N ALA A 22 -21.14 -2.53 -0.14
CA ALA A 22 -22.58 -2.28 -0.17
C ALA A 22 -23.28 -2.88 -1.41
N GLU A 23 -22.53 -3.23 -2.45
CA GLU A 23 -23.08 -3.66 -3.74
C GLU A 23 -22.81 -5.13 -4.07
N THR A 24 -21.83 -5.74 -3.38
CA THR A 24 -21.44 -7.13 -3.62
C THR A 24 -21.19 -7.87 -2.30
N GLU A 25 -20.86 -9.15 -2.40
CA GLU A 25 -20.43 -9.99 -1.28
C GLU A 25 -18.97 -9.72 -0.83
N ALA A 26 -18.29 -8.74 -1.40
CA ALA A 26 -16.89 -8.46 -1.08
C ALA A 26 -16.72 -7.96 0.35
N GLU A 27 -15.71 -8.48 1.01
CA GLU A 27 -15.31 -8.12 2.37
C GLU A 27 -13.82 -7.79 2.37
N GLY A 28 -13.42 -6.74 3.08
CA GLY A 28 -12.02 -6.29 3.06
C GLY A 28 -11.50 -5.89 4.43
N TRP A 29 -10.19 -6.04 4.60
CA TRP A 29 -9.46 -5.64 5.81
C TRP A 29 -8.22 -4.85 5.44
N ALA A 30 -7.97 -3.77 6.20
CA ALA A 30 -6.64 -3.17 6.28
C ALA A 30 -6.13 -3.35 7.71
N VAL A 31 -5.00 -4.02 7.85
CA VAL A 31 -4.37 -4.30 9.14
C VAL A 31 -3.04 -3.56 9.19
N ILE A 32 -2.88 -2.71 10.21
CA ILE A 32 -1.62 -2.04 10.54
C ILE A 32 -1.06 -2.70 11.80
N ASN A 33 0.03 -3.45 11.65
CA ASN A 33 0.65 -4.14 12.78
C ASN A 33 1.30 -3.15 13.76
N SER A 34 1.94 -2.10 13.23
CA SER A 34 2.40 -0.96 14.03
C SER A 34 2.52 0.31 13.17
N LEU A 35 2.42 1.46 13.82
CA LEU A 35 2.75 2.77 13.25
C LEU A 35 4.17 3.21 13.63
N ARG A 36 5.10 2.26 13.69
CA ARG A 36 6.50 2.55 13.96
C ARG A 36 7.02 3.60 12.97
N GLY A 37 7.66 4.63 13.49
CA GLY A 37 8.13 5.76 12.67
C GLY A 37 7.02 6.65 12.12
N GLY A 38 5.77 6.52 12.60
CA GLY A 38 4.64 7.37 12.25
C GLY A 38 3.81 6.91 11.05
N ALA A 39 4.19 5.80 10.40
CA ALA A 39 3.46 5.25 9.25
C ALA A 39 3.66 3.74 9.16
N ALA A 40 2.90 3.12 8.25
CA ALA A 40 3.02 1.70 7.90
C ALA A 40 2.90 1.50 6.39
N GLY A 41 3.47 0.41 5.88
CA GLY A 41 3.43 0.09 4.47
C GLY A 41 3.07 -1.37 4.18
N GLY A 42 2.46 -1.61 3.01
CA GLY A 42 2.14 -2.94 2.52
C GLY A 42 1.07 -2.92 1.44
N GLY A 43 1.13 -3.84 0.50
CA GLY A 43 0.24 -3.88 -0.67
C GLY A 43 -1.19 -4.33 -0.37
N THR A 44 -2.07 -4.11 -1.32
CA THR A 44 -3.46 -4.60 -1.34
C THR A 44 -3.55 -5.84 -2.21
N ARG A 45 -4.10 -6.93 -1.69
CA ARG A 45 -4.38 -8.15 -2.46
C ARG A 45 -5.87 -8.46 -2.56
N MET A 46 -6.23 -9.21 -3.58
CA MET A 46 -7.58 -9.76 -3.72
C MET A 46 -7.51 -11.27 -3.96
N ARG A 47 -8.24 -12.03 -3.17
CA ARG A 47 -8.34 -13.48 -3.30
C ARG A 47 -9.64 -13.99 -2.68
N LYS A 48 -10.32 -14.88 -3.39
CA LYS A 48 -11.49 -15.58 -2.84
C LYS A 48 -11.08 -16.44 -1.64
N GLY A 49 -11.82 -16.32 -0.54
CA GLY A 49 -11.55 -17.01 0.73
C GLY A 49 -10.42 -16.39 1.56
N LEU A 50 -9.99 -15.17 1.25
CA LEU A 50 -9.10 -14.40 2.11
C LEU A 50 -9.83 -14.00 3.39
N ASP A 51 -9.12 -14.00 4.53
CA ASP A 51 -9.65 -13.57 5.82
C ASP A 51 -8.73 -12.58 6.55
N LYS A 52 -9.23 -12.07 7.66
CA LYS A 52 -8.47 -11.14 8.52
C LYS A 52 -7.14 -11.74 9.00
N ASN A 53 -7.07 -13.02 9.28
CA ASN A 53 -5.87 -13.66 9.84
C ASN A 53 -4.76 -13.72 8.80
N GLU A 54 -5.10 -13.98 7.54
CA GLU A 54 -4.14 -13.90 6.43
C GLU A 54 -3.58 -12.47 6.31
N VAL A 55 -4.44 -11.46 6.34
CA VAL A 55 -4.02 -10.05 6.23
C VAL A 55 -3.12 -9.66 7.41
N LEU A 56 -3.46 -10.08 8.64
CA LEU A 56 -2.63 -9.86 9.83
C LEU A 56 -1.25 -10.50 9.70
N SER A 57 -1.20 -11.74 9.27
CA SER A 57 0.07 -12.47 9.07
C SER A 57 0.97 -11.73 8.07
N LEU A 58 0.39 -11.25 6.99
CA LEU A 58 1.10 -10.49 5.96
C LEU A 58 1.55 -9.10 6.45
N ALA A 59 0.73 -8.42 7.27
CA ALA A 59 1.13 -7.15 7.89
C ALA A 59 2.35 -7.32 8.81
N LYS A 60 2.40 -8.41 9.59
CA LYS A 60 3.58 -8.77 10.40
C LYS A 60 4.80 -9.08 9.53
N THR A 61 4.62 -9.78 8.44
CA THR A 61 5.69 -10.06 7.46
C THR A 61 6.25 -8.76 6.86
N MET A 62 5.37 -7.80 6.52
CA MET A 62 5.80 -6.48 6.02
C MET A 62 6.60 -5.71 7.06
N GLU A 63 6.24 -5.78 8.35
CA GLU A 63 7.02 -5.12 9.41
C GLU A 63 8.42 -5.71 9.55
N VAL A 64 8.56 -7.02 9.46
CA VAL A 64 9.87 -7.67 9.44
C VAL A 64 10.68 -7.20 8.23
N LYS A 65 10.06 -7.17 7.05
CA LYS A 65 10.70 -6.68 5.81
C LYS A 65 11.22 -5.25 5.97
N PHE A 66 10.39 -4.32 6.46
CA PHE A 66 10.81 -2.94 6.68
C PHE A 66 11.83 -2.77 7.83
N SER A 67 11.86 -3.71 8.76
CA SER A 67 12.89 -3.71 9.82
C SER A 67 14.26 -4.09 9.28
N VAL A 68 14.33 -4.88 8.21
CA VAL A 68 15.59 -5.36 7.59
C VAL A 68 16.05 -4.44 6.48
N ALA A 69 15.14 -4.04 5.58
CA ALA A 69 15.47 -3.34 4.33
C ALA A 69 15.04 -1.85 4.34
N GLY A 70 14.34 -1.39 5.38
CA GLY A 70 13.78 -0.02 5.45
C GLY A 70 12.62 0.22 4.46
N PRO A 71 11.98 1.38 4.51
CA PRO A 71 12.20 2.48 5.47
C PRO A 71 11.82 2.12 6.92
N ALA A 72 12.16 2.98 7.89
CA ALA A 72 11.94 2.76 9.32
C ALA A 72 10.47 2.96 9.74
N ILE A 73 9.54 2.26 9.09
CA ILE A 73 8.10 2.29 9.30
C ILE A 73 7.56 0.94 9.77
N GLY A 74 6.32 0.92 10.21
CA GLY A 74 5.60 -0.31 10.58
C GLY A 74 5.12 -1.10 9.36
N GLY A 75 4.68 -2.31 9.60
CA GLY A 75 4.08 -3.18 8.60
C GLY A 75 2.56 -3.04 8.54
N ALA A 76 2.03 -3.00 7.34
CA ALA A 76 0.59 -3.07 7.08
C ALA A 76 0.30 -4.02 5.92
N LYS A 77 -0.97 -4.39 5.79
CA LYS A 77 -1.48 -5.13 4.64
C LYS A 77 -2.95 -4.83 4.44
N SER A 78 -3.37 -4.79 3.19
CA SER A 78 -4.78 -4.83 2.82
C SER A 78 -5.12 -6.13 2.11
N GLY A 79 -6.33 -6.61 2.31
CA GLY A 79 -6.84 -7.78 1.63
C GLY A 79 -8.34 -7.70 1.40
N ILE A 80 -8.79 -8.16 0.24
CA ILE A 80 -10.19 -8.20 -0.16
C ILE A 80 -10.56 -9.65 -0.49
N ASN A 81 -11.55 -10.17 0.23
CA ASN A 81 -12.17 -11.45 -0.09
C ASN A 81 -13.17 -11.24 -1.21
N PHE A 82 -12.75 -11.46 -2.43
CA PHE A 82 -13.57 -11.42 -3.62
C PHE A 82 -12.92 -12.23 -4.74
N ASP A 83 -13.71 -12.69 -5.71
CA ASP A 83 -13.18 -13.41 -6.86
C ASP A 83 -12.48 -12.41 -7.81
N PRO A 84 -11.16 -12.52 -8.03
CA PRO A 84 -10.44 -11.59 -8.89
C PRO A 84 -10.79 -11.70 -10.39
N LEU A 85 -11.48 -12.77 -10.79
CA LEU A 85 -11.95 -12.97 -12.15
C LEU A 85 -13.40 -12.46 -12.37
N ASP A 86 -14.07 -12.04 -11.30
CA ASP A 86 -15.44 -11.48 -11.41
C ASP A 86 -15.39 -10.12 -12.14
N PRO A 87 -16.28 -9.91 -13.14
CA PRO A 87 -16.34 -8.65 -13.89
C PRO A 87 -16.63 -7.42 -13.01
N ARG A 88 -17.19 -7.61 -11.80
CA ARG A 88 -17.41 -6.53 -10.82
C ARG A 88 -16.15 -6.11 -10.04
N LYS A 89 -15.02 -6.81 -10.22
CA LYS A 89 -13.74 -6.54 -9.52
C LYS A 89 -13.38 -5.05 -9.50
N LYS A 90 -13.49 -4.39 -10.64
CA LYS A 90 -13.09 -2.96 -10.75
C LYS A 90 -13.92 -2.08 -9.80
N GLY A 91 -15.24 -2.24 -9.79
CA GLY A 91 -16.13 -1.48 -8.90
C GLY A 91 -15.88 -1.79 -7.42
N VAL A 92 -15.57 -3.05 -7.07
CA VAL A 92 -15.17 -3.44 -5.70
C VAL A 92 -13.90 -2.72 -5.28
N LEU A 93 -12.87 -2.67 -6.13
CA LEU A 93 -11.61 -1.96 -5.83
C LEU A 93 -11.81 -0.46 -5.69
N GLU A 94 -12.62 0.17 -6.56
CA GLU A 94 -12.93 1.60 -6.47
C GLU A 94 -13.59 1.95 -5.13
N ARG A 95 -14.58 1.16 -4.69
CA ARG A 95 -15.26 1.36 -3.40
C ARG A 95 -14.35 1.05 -2.22
N TRP A 96 -13.50 0.02 -2.32
CA TRP A 96 -12.48 -0.28 -1.32
C TRP A 96 -11.53 0.90 -1.11
N PHE A 97 -10.91 1.41 -2.18
CA PHE A 97 -9.95 2.53 -2.05
C PHE A 97 -10.60 3.80 -1.52
N LYS A 98 -11.86 4.04 -1.86
CA LYS A 98 -12.65 5.14 -1.28
C LYS A 98 -12.90 4.94 0.22
N ALA A 99 -13.21 3.73 0.65
CA ALA A 99 -13.47 3.43 2.07
C ALA A 99 -12.21 3.52 2.92
N VAL A 100 -11.07 3.01 2.43
CA VAL A 100 -9.80 2.99 3.17
C VAL A 100 -9.00 4.30 3.03
N PHE A 101 -9.46 5.25 2.22
CA PHE A 101 -8.82 6.53 1.94
C PHE A 101 -8.28 7.27 3.17
N PRO A 102 -9.00 7.40 4.31
CA PRO A 102 -8.49 8.11 5.47
C PRO A 102 -7.19 7.53 6.03
N LEU A 103 -7.02 6.21 5.97
CA LEU A 103 -5.79 5.54 6.38
C LEU A 103 -4.68 5.79 5.36
N LEU A 104 -4.99 5.68 4.06
CA LEU A 104 -4.04 5.90 2.97
C LEU A 104 -3.55 7.34 2.90
N LYS A 105 -4.38 8.30 3.31
CA LYS A 105 -4.01 9.72 3.36
C LYS A 105 -2.99 10.05 4.45
N ASN A 106 -3.06 9.37 5.61
CA ASN A 106 -2.38 9.84 6.81
C ASN A 106 -1.30 8.89 7.34
N TYR A 107 -1.49 7.58 7.20
CA TYR A 107 -0.68 6.60 7.95
C TYR A 107 -0.24 5.39 7.15
N TYR A 108 -0.92 5.05 6.07
CA TYR A 108 -0.73 3.79 5.37
C TYR A 108 -0.37 4.01 3.91
N GLY A 109 0.79 3.53 3.49
CA GLY A 109 1.18 3.46 2.10
C GLY A 109 0.85 2.08 1.51
N THR A 110 0.07 2.06 0.43
CA THR A 110 -0.30 0.83 -0.26
C THR A 110 0.34 0.71 -1.63
N GLY A 111 0.27 -0.46 -2.21
CA GLY A 111 0.72 -0.80 -3.55
C GLY A 111 0.00 -2.02 -4.06
N GLY A 112 0.38 -2.52 -5.22
CA GLY A 112 -0.11 -3.78 -5.77
C GLY A 112 0.37 -4.99 -4.99
N ASP A 113 -0.40 -6.06 -5.06
CA ASP A 113 -0.07 -7.40 -4.57
C ASP A 113 -0.89 -8.43 -5.37
N LEU A 114 -1.06 -9.64 -4.89
CA LEU A 114 -1.75 -10.72 -5.60
C LEU A 114 -3.12 -10.25 -6.16
N ASN A 115 -3.27 -10.35 -7.47
CA ASN A 115 -4.48 -9.99 -8.23
C ASN A 115 -4.94 -8.51 -8.14
N VAL A 116 -4.07 -7.62 -7.65
CA VAL A 116 -4.30 -6.17 -7.67
C VAL A 116 -3.06 -5.52 -8.29
N ASP A 117 -3.23 -4.94 -9.46
CA ASP A 117 -2.14 -4.38 -10.25
C ASP A 117 -1.78 -2.97 -9.78
N GLU A 118 -0.47 -2.69 -9.64
CA GLU A 118 0.01 -1.38 -9.19
C GLU A 118 -0.38 -0.26 -10.17
N ILE A 119 -0.17 -0.50 -11.46
CA ILE A 119 -0.28 0.52 -12.50
C ILE A 119 -1.73 0.69 -12.97
N HIS A 120 -2.48 -0.42 -13.09
CA HIS A 120 -3.81 -0.40 -13.66
C HIS A 120 -4.94 -0.27 -12.62
N ASP A 121 -4.67 -0.71 -11.36
CA ASP A 121 -5.67 -0.67 -10.29
C ASP A 121 -5.30 0.38 -9.21
N VAL A 122 -4.14 0.22 -8.54
CA VAL A 122 -3.83 0.97 -7.31
C VAL A 122 -3.63 2.45 -7.58
N ILE A 123 -2.70 2.79 -8.47
CA ILE A 123 -2.35 4.19 -8.75
C ILE A 123 -3.58 4.98 -9.24
N PRO A 124 -4.27 4.58 -10.32
CA PRO A 124 -5.36 5.38 -10.84
C PRO A 124 -6.55 5.49 -9.88
N MET A 125 -6.87 4.43 -9.12
CA MET A 125 -7.99 4.46 -8.20
C MET A 125 -7.71 5.29 -6.94
N THR A 126 -6.50 5.26 -6.42
CA THR A 126 -6.11 6.09 -5.27
C THR A 126 -5.98 7.57 -5.66
N GLU A 127 -5.46 7.87 -6.85
CA GLU A 127 -5.44 9.24 -7.41
C GLU A 127 -6.87 9.77 -7.62
N ALA A 128 -7.78 8.95 -8.14
CA ALA A 128 -9.19 9.32 -8.29
C ALA A 128 -9.88 9.61 -6.94
N CYS A 129 -9.41 9.01 -5.85
CA CYS A 129 -9.87 9.32 -4.50
C CYS A 129 -9.26 10.61 -3.92
N GLY A 130 -8.26 11.20 -4.58
CA GLY A 130 -7.62 12.46 -4.15
C GLY A 130 -6.26 12.30 -3.47
N LEU A 131 -5.63 11.13 -3.57
CA LEU A 131 -4.21 10.98 -3.23
C LEU A 131 -3.36 11.44 -4.41
N TRP A 132 -2.19 12.01 -4.12
CA TRP A 132 -1.22 12.30 -5.18
C TRP A 132 -0.37 11.06 -5.53
N HIS A 133 -0.33 10.07 -4.65
CA HIS A 133 0.34 8.79 -4.84
C HIS A 133 -0.16 7.77 -3.79
N PRO A 134 -0.19 6.46 -4.07
CA PRO A 134 -0.58 5.42 -3.08
C PRO A 134 0.27 5.41 -1.79
N GLN A 135 1.47 5.98 -1.82
CA GLN A 135 2.38 6.08 -0.67
C GLN A 135 2.21 7.39 0.13
N GLU A 136 1.21 8.20 -0.16
CA GLU A 136 1.02 9.51 0.50
C GLU A 136 0.94 9.40 2.02
N GLY A 137 0.29 8.36 2.54
CA GLY A 137 0.20 8.13 3.98
C GLY A 137 1.55 7.89 4.66
N VAL A 138 2.48 7.21 3.99
CA VAL A 138 3.86 7.07 4.48
C VAL A 138 4.56 8.41 4.49
N PHE A 139 4.40 9.18 3.43
CA PHE A 139 5.02 10.50 3.34
C PHE A 139 4.51 11.44 4.44
N ASN A 140 3.20 11.50 4.63
CA ASN A 140 2.58 12.34 5.65
C ASN A 140 2.89 11.88 7.08
N GLY A 141 2.82 10.58 7.35
CA GLY A 141 3.00 10.01 8.69
C GLY A 141 4.45 9.93 9.13
N HIS A 142 5.35 9.50 8.25
CA HIS A 142 6.77 9.28 8.57
C HIS A 142 7.60 10.55 8.47
N PHE A 143 7.52 11.26 7.34
CA PHE A 143 8.32 12.46 7.10
C PHE A 143 7.71 13.73 7.68
N LYS A 144 6.38 13.75 7.91
CA LYS A 144 5.64 14.88 8.49
C LYS A 144 6.00 16.24 7.84
N PRO A 145 5.97 16.36 6.52
CA PRO A 145 6.37 17.56 5.84
C PRO A 145 5.38 18.71 6.12
N THR A 146 5.87 19.94 6.15
CA THR A 146 5.02 21.12 6.11
C THR A 146 4.29 21.21 4.75
N GLU A 147 3.20 21.99 4.68
CA GLU A 147 2.45 22.15 3.41
C GLU A 147 3.34 22.70 2.29
N ALA A 148 4.25 23.63 2.59
CA ALA A 148 5.21 24.16 1.62
C ALA A 148 6.18 23.07 1.11
N GLU A 149 6.66 22.21 2.00
CA GLU A 149 7.52 21.06 1.64
C GLU A 149 6.78 20.00 0.85
N LYS A 150 5.49 19.76 1.11
CA LYS A 150 4.67 18.85 0.31
C LYS A 150 4.62 19.28 -1.15
N ILE A 151 4.33 20.55 -1.40
CA ILE A 151 4.25 21.11 -2.75
C ILE A 151 5.61 21.03 -3.45
N SER A 152 6.68 21.44 -2.75
CA SER A 152 8.04 21.45 -3.30
C SER A 152 8.56 20.04 -3.59
N ARG A 153 8.38 19.07 -2.67
CA ARG A 153 8.92 17.72 -2.82
C ARG A 153 8.20 16.87 -3.86
N VAL A 154 6.91 17.04 -4.05
CA VAL A 154 6.19 16.37 -5.15
C VAL A 154 6.75 16.81 -6.51
N GLY A 155 7.01 18.09 -6.68
CA GLY A 155 7.67 18.62 -7.87
C GLY A 155 9.10 18.10 -8.04
N GLN A 156 9.88 18.07 -6.95
CA GLN A 156 11.27 17.59 -6.96
C GLN A 156 11.38 16.09 -7.22
N LEU A 157 10.49 15.26 -6.67
CA LEU A 157 10.47 13.82 -6.95
C LEU A 157 10.15 13.54 -8.42
N ARG A 158 9.17 14.23 -9.00
CA ARG A 158 8.87 14.14 -10.44
C ARG A 158 10.06 14.58 -11.29
N GLN A 159 10.66 15.71 -10.97
CA GLN A 159 11.84 16.22 -11.68
C GLN A 159 13.07 15.30 -11.48
N GLY A 160 13.26 14.76 -10.28
CA GLY A 160 14.35 13.83 -9.99
C GLY A 160 14.25 12.54 -10.79
N VAL A 161 13.07 11.96 -10.94
CA VAL A 161 12.86 10.77 -11.78
C VAL A 161 13.10 11.08 -13.25
N ILE A 162 12.59 12.20 -13.76
CA ILE A 162 12.82 12.65 -15.13
C ILE A 162 14.32 12.86 -15.38
N LYS A 163 15.01 13.54 -14.46
CA LYS A 163 16.46 13.76 -14.55
C LYS A 163 17.27 12.48 -14.55
N ILE A 164 16.94 11.50 -13.70
CA ILE A 164 17.61 10.19 -13.70
C ILE A 164 17.42 9.49 -15.05
N ILE A 165 16.23 9.55 -15.62
CA ILE A 165 15.95 8.98 -16.95
C ILE A 165 16.78 9.67 -18.02
N GLU A 166 16.88 11.00 -17.98
CA GLU A 166 17.68 11.80 -18.91
C GLU A 166 19.20 11.55 -18.73
N ASP A 167 19.69 11.58 -17.47
CA ASP A 167 21.12 11.37 -17.14
C ASP A 167 21.60 9.97 -17.52
N LEU A 168 20.71 8.95 -17.44
CA LEU A 168 21.02 7.58 -17.88
C LEU A 168 20.89 7.40 -19.38
N ASN A 169 20.53 8.45 -20.14
CA ASN A 169 20.29 8.36 -21.58
C ASN A 169 19.31 7.23 -21.93
N PHE A 170 18.33 7.01 -21.04
CA PHE A 170 17.37 5.92 -21.14
C PHE A 170 16.29 6.28 -22.14
N THR A 171 16.46 5.84 -23.37
CA THR A 171 15.39 5.88 -24.36
C THR A 171 14.69 4.51 -24.31
N PRO A 172 13.46 4.44 -23.80
CA PRO A 172 12.72 3.17 -23.80
C PRO A 172 12.47 2.78 -25.26
N ALA A 173 13.02 1.65 -25.65
CA ALA A 173 12.63 1.04 -26.91
C ALA A 173 11.27 0.40 -26.69
N LEU A 174 10.25 0.89 -27.38
CA LEU A 174 8.85 0.44 -27.24
C LEU A 174 8.63 -1.05 -27.58
N ASP A 175 9.61 -1.69 -28.21
CA ASP A 175 9.61 -3.11 -28.61
C ASP A 175 10.38 -4.02 -27.67
N LYS A 176 11.02 -3.51 -26.62
CA LYS A 176 11.79 -4.29 -25.65
C LYS A 176 11.04 -4.46 -24.33
N LYS A 177 10.96 -5.73 -23.91
CA LYS A 177 10.54 -6.04 -22.53
C LYS A 177 11.71 -5.79 -21.58
N TYR A 178 11.53 -4.92 -20.60
CA TYR A 178 12.48 -4.71 -19.51
C TYR A 178 12.05 -5.52 -18.31
N THR A 179 12.97 -6.27 -17.73
CA THR A 179 12.76 -6.94 -16.45
C THR A 179 13.44 -6.09 -15.38
N VAL A 180 12.65 -5.59 -14.44
CA VAL A 180 13.18 -4.93 -13.25
C VAL A 180 13.38 -6.01 -12.20
N ALA A 181 14.61 -6.17 -11.76
CA ALA A 181 14.96 -7.11 -10.69
C ALA A 181 14.71 -6.48 -9.32
#